data_ad282c9ecd2bea1a9cd84b17b82cec64
#
_entry.id   ad282c9ecd2bea1a9cd84b17b82cec64
#
_cell.length_a   1.000
_cell.length_b   1.000
_cell.length_c   1.000
_cell.angle_alpha   90.00
_cell.angle_beta   90.00
_cell.angle_gamma   90.00
#
_symmetry.space_group_name_H-M   'P 1'
#
loop_
_entity.id
_entity.type
_entity.pdbx_description
1 polymer ?
#
loop_
_entity_poly.entity_id
_entity_poly.type
_entity_poly.pdbx_seq_one_letter_code
_entity_poly.pdbx_strand_id
1 'polypeptide(L)'
;MTQTLVKGEAPASAPERPAPQQSSAWVAGLASGLLWGSGQAMNRQYAKGLVFLTLMVATVATELVTGYYGNLTSYSFRRNGGFFLRGLWGLITLGTEPRSTGLTGLTDGDHSIVLMVNGLIALLTLLVIAALYAWNIIDAVRTRRILIRTGTTPTSREYFTTLWQSSYAYVVLSPLLALLLFVSALPIIFGILIAFTNYNRDNLPPLSLVDWVGLSNFTAIFSIKAWSGTFLGVLTWTVVWAVVATMTTYLFGFIQAVILNSSRVRYPRFWRSIYILPWAVPAMISALVFRSMFNGQFGPINQILLDWGLIEQRIYWFTDPSNALLARVMALLVNLWLGFPYFMALIGGALTNIDKNYYEAAVLDGASSSQILRRITFPIIYRATAPLAVLAFVANFNNFGVIYFLTEGGPANSNYQFAGSTDLLITWLFTLTVDNRLYNIGAVMSIVIFVLVGTFSLWNLKRSRAFDEL
;
A
#
# COMPACT_ATOMS: atom_id res chain seq x y z
N MET A 1 33.85 -88.15 28.94
CA MET A 1 32.43 -87.77 28.83
C MET A 1 32.34 -86.74 27.77
N THR A 2 31.98 -87.12 26.59
CA THR A 2 31.95 -86.37 25.35
C THR A 2 30.54 -85.77 25.20
N GLN A 3 30.40 -84.43 25.22
CA GLN A 3 29.15 -83.77 24.86
C GLN A 3 29.15 -83.40 23.36
N THR A 4 28.28 -84.02 22.62
CA THR A 4 27.93 -83.72 21.25
C THR A 4 27.12 -82.47 21.12
N LEU A 5 27.67 -81.46 20.42
CA LEU A 5 26.98 -80.23 20.00
C LEU A 5 26.04 -80.55 18.86
N VAL A 6 24.76 -80.39 19.08
CA VAL A 6 23.69 -80.41 18.06
C VAL A 6 23.77 -79.07 17.32
N LYS A 7 24.07 -79.10 16.02
CA LYS A 7 23.92 -77.98 15.09
C LYS A 7 22.42 -77.66 14.90
N GLY A 8 21.98 -76.52 15.39
CA GLY A 8 20.65 -75.96 15.08
C GLY A 8 20.63 -75.44 13.64
N GLU A 9 19.71 -75.94 12.84
CA GLU A 9 19.39 -75.44 11.53
C GLU A 9 18.85 -74.00 11.63
N ALA A 10 19.41 -73.10 10.82
CA ALA A 10 18.90 -71.71 10.70
C ALA A 10 17.49 -71.72 10.08
N PRO A 11 16.55 -70.93 10.58
CA PRO A 11 15.22 -70.88 9.99
C PRO A 11 15.28 -70.34 8.56
N ALA A 12 14.59 -71.07 7.64
CA ALA A 12 14.47 -70.73 6.24
C ALA A 12 14.00 -69.27 6.06
N SER A 13 14.75 -68.50 5.28
CA SER A 13 14.36 -67.13 4.91
C SER A 13 13.00 -67.11 4.25
N ALA A 14 12.09 -66.32 4.82
CA ALA A 14 10.79 -66.08 4.23
C ALA A 14 10.96 -65.58 2.78
N PRO A 15 10.10 -66.01 1.82
CA PRO A 15 10.23 -65.56 0.44
C PRO A 15 10.11 -64.05 0.37
N GLU A 16 11.15 -63.41 -0.18
CA GLU A 16 11.14 -61.99 -0.53
C GLU A 16 9.93 -61.75 -1.43
N ARG A 17 8.96 -60.98 -0.93
CA ARG A 17 7.89 -60.46 -1.79
C ARG A 17 8.52 -59.67 -2.91
N PRO A 18 8.20 -59.94 -4.19
CA PRO A 18 8.73 -59.19 -5.31
C PRO A 18 8.39 -57.71 -5.06
N ALA A 19 9.43 -56.87 -5.07
CA ALA A 19 9.26 -55.42 -4.93
C ALA A 19 8.27 -54.96 -6.01
N PRO A 20 7.18 -54.27 -5.63
CA PRO A 20 6.21 -53.80 -6.61
C PRO A 20 6.96 -52.96 -7.63
N GLN A 21 6.73 -53.16 -8.93
CA GLN A 21 7.27 -52.29 -10.00
C GLN A 21 6.91 -50.85 -9.67
N GLN A 22 7.90 -50.13 -9.14
CA GLN A 22 7.70 -48.79 -8.61
C GLN A 22 7.72 -47.83 -9.80
N SER A 23 6.52 -47.44 -10.27
CA SER A 23 6.39 -46.35 -11.22
C SER A 23 7.12 -45.11 -10.66
N SER A 24 7.89 -44.44 -11.52
CA SER A 24 8.65 -43.23 -11.17
C SER A 24 7.77 -42.23 -10.40
N ALA A 25 8.33 -41.51 -9.42
CA ALA A 25 7.59 -40.50 -8.67
C ALA A 25 6.93 -39.45 -9.58
N TRP A 26 7.51 -39.21 -10.74
CA TRP A 26 6.99 -38.27 -11.74
C TRP A 26 5.68 -38.76 -12.41
N VAL A 27 5.41 -40.05 -12.44
CA VAL A 27 4.12 -40.56 -13.00
C VAL A 27 2.93 -40.04 -12.20
N ALA A 28 3.03 -40.01 -10.87
CA ALA A 28 1.98 -39.43 -10.04
C ALA A 28 1.85 -37.91 -10.27
N GLY A 29 2.97 -37.20 -10.49
CA GLY A 29 2.94 -35.78 -10.85
C GLY A 29 2.29 -35.52 -12.21
N LEU A 30 2.67 -36.26 -13.23
CA LEU A 30 2.07 -36.17 -14.57
C LEU A 30 0.57 -36.50 -14.55
N ALA A 31 0.16 -37.55 -13.83
CA ALA A 31 -1.24 -37.86 -13.66
C ALA A 31 -2.03 -36.70 -13.03
N SER A 32 -1.50 -36.10 -11.95
CA SER A 32 -2.10 -34.92 -11.32
C SER A 32 -2.04 -33.66 -12.19
N GLY A 33 -1.09 -33.57 -13.11
CA GLY A 33 -1.03 -32.50 -14.11
C GLY A 33 -2.16 -32.60 -15.14
N LEU A 34 -2.53 -33.80 -15.55
CA LEU A 34 -3.63 -34.03 -16.50
C LEU A 34 -5.00 -33.97 -15.83
N LEU A 35 -5.15 -34.64 -14.70
CA LEU A 35 -6.40 -34.66 -13.92
C LEU A 35 -6.05 -34.42 -12.45
N TRP A 36 -6.48 -33.27 -11.94
CA TRP A 36 -6.12 -32.87 -10.58
C TRP A 36 -6.59 -33.91 -9.55
N GLY A 37 -5.69 -34.22 -8.63
CA GLY A 37 -5.97 -35.21 -7.59
C GLY A 37 -5.75 -36.67 -7.99
N SER A 38 -5.53 -36.98 -9.26
CA SER A 38 -5.34 -38.39 -9.71
C SER A 38 -4.03 -38.98 -9.17
N GLY A 39 -2.95 -38.20 -9.08
CA GLY A 39 -1.70 -38.62 -8.46
C GLY A 39 -1.83 -38.88 -6.95
N GLN A 40 -2.67 -38.13 -6.27
CA GLN A 40 -3.01 -38.36 -4.86
C GLN A 40 -3.81 -39.65 -4.71
N ALA A 41 -4.76 -39.91 -5.62
CA ALA A 41 -5.51 -41.16 -5.66
C ALA A 41 -4.58 -42.37 -5.92
N MET A 42 -3.61 -42.27 -6.84
CA MET A 42 -2.56 -43.27 -7.06
C MET A 42 -1.70 -43.50 -5.80
N ASN A 43 -1.55 -42.50 -4.95
CA ASN A 43 -0.87 -42.61 -3.67
C ASN A 43 -1.80 -43.02 -2.51
N ARG A 44 -3.03 -43.49 -2.79
CA ARG A 44 -4.05 -43.90 -1.83
C ARG A 44 -4.56 -42.79 -0.90
N GLN A 45 -4.41 -41.52 -1.31
CA GLN A 45 -4.90 -40.34 -0.59
C GLN A 45 -6.20 -39.81 -1.22
N TYR A 46 -7.26 -40.62 -1.24
CA TYR A 46 -8.51 -40.34 -1.97
C TYR A 46 -9.20 -39.04 -1.55
N ALA A 47 -9.31 -38.75 -0.22
CA ALA A 47 -9.95 -37.51 0.26
C ALA A 47 -9.24 -36.26 -0.25
N LYS A 48 -7.91 -36.27 -0.24
CA LYS A 48 -7.09 -35.18 -0.75
C LYS A 48 -7.19 -35.06 -2.28
N GLY A 49 -7.18 -36.19 -2.98
CA GLY A 49 -7.44 -36.25 -4.43
C GLY A 49 -8.79 -35.65 -4.81
N LEU A 50 -9.83 -35.92 -4.01
CA LEU A 50 -11.16 -35.35 -4.21
C LEU A 50 -11.17 -33.80 -4.03
N VAL A 51 -10.45 -33.27 -3.07
CA VAL A 51 -10.35 -31.79 -2.89
C VAL A 51 -9.76 -31.13 -4.12
N PHE A 52 -8.64 -31.65 -4.66
CA PHE A 52 -8.06 -31.11 -5.89
C PHE A 52 -8.95 -31.29 -7.12
N LEU A 53 -9.61 -32.41 -7.24
CA LEU A 53 -10.57 -32.65 -8.32
C LEU A 53 -11.75 -31.68 -8.27
N THR A 54 -12.29 -31.41 -7.06
CA THR A 54 -13.37 -30.43 -6.86
C THR A 54 -12.92 -29.02 -7.26
N LEU A 55 -11.69 -28.62 -6.93
CA LEU A 55 -11.12 -27.34 -7.36
C LEU A 55 -11.01 -27.25 -8.88
N MET A 56 -10.55 -28.31 -9.56
CA MET A 56 -10.49 -28.35 -11.01
C MET A 56 -11.89 -28.23 -11.63
N VAL A 57 -12.84 -29.02 -11.13
CA VAL A 57 -14.24 -29.00 -11.61
C VAL A 57 -14.86 -27.64 -11.40
N ALA A 58 -14.65 -27.03 -10.24
CA ALA A 58 -15.13 -25.65 -9.95
C ALA A 58 -14.56 -24.62 -10.91
N THR A 59 -13.25 -24.70 -11.23
CA THR A 59 -12.60 -23.80 -12.19
C THR A 59 -13.19 -23.93 -13.59
N VAL A 60 -13.32 -25.18 -14.09
CA VAL A 60 -13.90 -25.47 -15.41
C VAL A 60 -15.38 -25.09 -15.43
N ALA A 61 -16.13 -25.45 -14.39
CA ALA A 61 -17.55 -25.11 -14.29
C ALA A 61 -17.77 -23.58 -14.30
N THR A 62 -16.93 -22.80 -13.60
CA THR A 62 -17.01 -21.32 -13.65
C THR A 62 -16.89 -20.82 -15.07
N GLU A 63 -15.92 -21.31 -15.83
CA GLU A 63 -15.74 -20.90 -17.23
C GLU A 63 -16.94 -21.30 -18.10
N LEU A 64 -17.42 -22.55 -17.98
CA LEU A 64 -18.51 -23.07 -18.79
C LEU A 64 -19.87 -22.42 -18.46
N VAL A 65 -20.16 -22.21 -17.18
CA VAL A 65 -21.44 -21.61 -16.74
C VAL A 65 -21.51 -20.12 -17.07
N THR A 66 -20.37 -19.42 -17.02
CA THR A 66 -20.32 -17.97 -17.32
C THR A 66 -20.15 -17.70 -18.82
N GLY A 67 -19.75 -18.70 -19.61
CA GLY A 67 -19.57 -18.59 -21.05
C GLY A 67 -20.78 -19.10 -21.84
N TYR A 68 -20.88 -18.67 -23.10
CA TYR A 68 -21.87 -19.15 -24.05
C TYR A 68 -21.18 -19.85 -25.22
N TYR A 69 -20.98 -21.17 -25.09
CA TYR A 69 -20.23 -21.99 -26.05
C TYR A 69 -21.13 -22.72 -27.07
N GLY A 70 -22.43 -22.43 -27.08
CA GLY A 70 -23.39 -23.14 -27.93
C GLY A 70 -23.28 -22.84 -29.43
N ASN A 71 -22.63 -21.73 -29.83
CA ASN A 71 -22.45 -21.37 -31.23
C ASN A 71 -20.97 -21.22 -31.59
N LEU A 72 -20.38 -22.34 -32.03
CA LEU A 72 -18.96 -22.41 -32.39
C LEU A 72 -18.62 -21.73 -33.70
N THR A 73 -19.61 -21.56 -34.63
CA THR A 73 -19.38 -20.95 -35.96
C THR A 73 -19.25 -19.43 -35.89
N SER A 74 -19.83 -18.81 -34.89
CA SER A 74 -19.75 -17.36 -34.65
C SER A 74 -19.10 -17.05 -33.27
N TYR A 75 -18.15 -17.87 -32.87
CA TYR A 75 -17.49 -17.71 -31.57
C TYR A 75 -16.59 -16.48 -31.55
N SER A 76 -16.76 -15.65 -30.51
CA SER A 76 -15.80 -14.60 -30.16
C SER A 76 -15.61 -14.54 -28.65
N PHE A 77 -14.38 -14.31 -28.18
CA PHE A 77 -14.10 -14.17 -26.75
C PHE A 77 -14.88 -13.03 -26.10
N ARG A 78 -15.22 -11.98 -26.84
CA ARG A 78 -16.04 -10.87 -26.38
C ARG A 78 -17.46 -11.31 -26.00
N ARG A 79 -18.10 -12.14 -26.83
CA ARG A 79 -19.53 -12.52 -26.67
C ARG A 79 -19.72 -13.85 -25.97
N ASN A 80 -18.86 -14.81 -26.25
CA ASN A 80 -19.05 -16.21 -25.91
C ASN A 80 -18.09 -16.73 -24.84
N GLY A 81 -16.95 -16.06 -24.59
CA GLY A 81 -16.00 -16.46 -23.57
C GLY A 81 -16.58 -16.39 -22.17
N GLY A 82 -16.23 -17.37 -21.32
CA GLY A 82 -16.56 -17.36 -19.90
C GLY A 82 -15.72 -16.38 -19.10
N PHE A 83 -15.83 -16.49 -17.79
CA PHE A 83 -15.22 -15.55 -16.86
C PHE A 83 -13.71 -15.35 -17.10
N PHE A 84 -12.95 -16.43 -17.25
CA PHE A 84 -11.50 -16.33 -17.41
C PHE A 84 -11.11 -15.90 -18.83
N LEU A 85 -11.63 -16.55 -19.86
CA LEU A 85 -11.24 -16.24 -21.24
C LEU A 85 -11.69 -14.84 -21.66
N ARG A 86 -12.92 -14.46 -21.32
CA ARG A 86 -13.43 -13.10 -21.59
C ARG A 86 -12.69 -12.04 -20.77
N GLY A 87 -12.36 -12.36 -19.50
CA GLY A 87 -11.58 -11.48 -18.64
C GLY A 87 -10.20 -11.22 -19.22
N LEU A 88 -9.44 -12.27 -19.60
CA LEU A 88 -8.11 -12.11 -20.21
C LEU A 88 -8.16 -11.40 -21.56
N TRP A 89 -9.15 -11.75 -22.41
CA TRP A 89 -9.37 -11.03 -23.66
C TRP A 89 -9.59 -9.52 -23.41
N GLY A 90 -10.47 -9.19 -22.46
CA GLY A 90 -10.78 -7.81 -22.10
C GLY A 90 -9.58 -7.05 -21.54
N LEU A 91 -8.71 -7.71 -20.74
CA LEU A 91 -7.48 -7.12 -20.23
C LEU A 91 -6.46 -6.81 -21.34
N ILE A 92 -6.36 -7.71 -22.33
CA ILE A 92 -5.41 -7.52 -23.46
C ILE A 92 -5.90 -6.46 -24.42
N THR A 93 -7.18 -6.48 -24.80
CA THR A 93 -7.73 -5.63 -25.87
C THR A 93 -8.33 -4.31 -25.39
N LEU A 94 -8.74 -4.23 -24.12
CA LEU A 94 -9.54 -3.15 -23.53
C LEU A 94 -10.87 -2.87 -24.25
N GLY A 95 -11.31 -3.81 -25.10
CA GLY A 95 -12.49 -3.73 -25.94
C GLY A 95 -12.18 -3.43 -27.39
N THR A 96 -13.14 -3.68 -28.27
CA THR A 96 -13.01 -3.51 -29.72
C THR A 96 -14.13 -2.68 -30.34
N GLU A 97 -15.27 -2.57 -29.68
CA GLU A 97 -16.43 -1.84 -30.16
C GLU A 97 -16.96 -0.89 -29.08
N PRO A 98 -16.81 0.43 -29.25
CA PRO A 98 -17.36 1.39 -28.28
C PRO A 98 -18.89 1.39 -28.31
N ARG A 99 -19.51 1.77 -27.21
CA ARG A 99 -20.97 2.01 -27.18
C ARG A 99 -21.28 3.31 -27.91
N SER A 100 -22.34 3.31 -28.67
CA SER A 100 -22.85 4.52 -29.32
C SER A 100 -24.21 4.91 -28.74
N THR A 101 -24.58 6.18 -28.90
CA THR A 101 -25.91 6.67 -28.51
C THR A 101 -26.88 6.38 -29.64
N GLY A 102 -27.80 5.43 -29.44
CA GLY A 102 -28.91 5.14 -30.37
C GLY A 102 -30.21 5.80 -29.92
N LEU A 103 -31.28 5.65 -30.74
CA LEU A 103 -32.60 6.18 -30.43
C LEU A 103 -33.21 5.64 -29.14
N THR A 104 -32.82 4.43 -28.71
CA THR A 104 -33.26 3.74 -27.50
C THR A 104 -32.31 3.81 -26.33
N GLY A 105 -31.25 4.62 -26.42
CA GLY A 105 -30.19 4.72 -25.41
C GLY A 105 -28.84 4.21 -25.89
N LEU A 106 -27.98 3.82 -24.96
CA LEU A 106 -26.65 3.27 -25.28
C LEU A 106 -26.77 1.89 -25.95
N THR A 107 -26.09 1.73 -27.10
CA THR A 107 -25.99 0.44 -27.80
C THR A 107 -25.14 -0.55 -27.02
N ASP A 108 -25.25 -1.85 -27.37
CA ASP A 108 -24.32 -2.85 -26.92
C ASP A 108 -22.89 -2.52 -27.38
N GLY A 109 -21.94 -2.61 -26.45
CA GLY A 109 -20.55 -2.31 -26.72
C GLY A 109 -19.67 -2.60 -25.50
N ASP A 110 -18.40 -2.36 -25.68
CA ASP A 110 -17.41 -2.59 -24.65
C ASP A 110 -17.23 -1.37 -23.73
N HIS A 111 -16.79 -1.63 -22.52
CA HIS A 111 -16.43 -0.62 -21.56
C HIS A 111 -15.02 -0.95 -21.04
N SER A 112 -14.00 -0.29 -21.58
CA SER A 112 -12.58 -0.61 -21.35
C SER A 112 -12.21 -0.76 -19.87
N ILE A 113 -12.71 0.14 -19.00
CA ILE A 113 -12.40 0.08 -17.57
C ILE A 113 -13.02 -1.13 -16.89
N VAL A 114 -14.26 -1.49 -17.23
CA VAL A 114 -14.92 -2.69 -16.70
C VAL A 114 -14.19 -3.95 -17.19
N LEU A 115 -13.78 -3.98 -18.46
CA LEU A 115 -12.99 -5.09 -19.01
C LEU A 115 -11.63 -5.20 -18.32
N MET A 116 -10.94 -4.11 -18.06
CA MET A 116 -9.68 -4.10 -17.33
C MET A 116 -9.84 -4.65 -15.90
N VAL A 117 -10.86 -4.21 -15.16
CA VAL A 117 -11.11 -4.69 -13.79
C VAL A 117 -11.47 -6.17 -13.79
N ASN A 118 -12.40 -6.60 -14.65
CA ASN A 118 -12.78 -8.01 -14.77
C ASN A 118 -11.59 -8.88 -15.20
N GLY A 119 -10.76 -8.37 -16.10
CA GLY A 119 -9.55 -9.05 -16.54
C GLY A 119 -8.51 -9.19 -15.43
N LEU A 120 -8.33 -8.17 -14.59
CA LEU A 120 -7.47 -8.24 -13.40
C LEU A 120 -7.99 -9.26 -12.39
N ILE A 121 -9.30 -9.28 -12.11
CA ILE A 121 -9.91 -10.26 -11.21
C ILE A 121 -9.68 -11.67 -11.76
N ALA A 122 -9.92 -11.88 -13.06
CA ALA A 122 -9.67 -13.17 -13.72
C ALA A 122 -8.20 -13.58 -13.64
N LEU A 123 -7.26 -12.65 -13.93
CA LEU A 123 -5.82 -12.90 -13.87
C LEU A 123 -5.37 -13.27 -12.44
N LEU A 124 -5.76 -12.48 -11.44
CA LEU A 124 -5.39 -12.73 -10.04
C LEU A 124 -5.96 -14.07 -9.55
N THR A 125 -7.21 -14.38 -9.93
CA THR A 125 -7.83 -15.67 -9.61
C THR A 125 -7.08 -16.82 -10.29
N LEU A 126 -6.71 -16.68 -11.58
CA LEU A 126 -5.91 -17.67 -12.29
C LEU A 126 -4.51 -17.87 -11.69
N LEU A 127 -3.87 -16.81 -11.16
CA LEU A 127 -2.60 -16.94 -10.46
C LEU A 127 -2.73 -17.77 -9.18
N VAL A 128 -3.81 -17.58 -8.41
CA VAL A 128 -4.12 -18.41 -7.23
C VAL A 128 -4.37 -19.87 -7.66
N ILE A 129 -5.17 -20.08 -8.70
CA ILE A 129 -5.45 -21.39 -9.26
C ILE A 129 -4.16 -22.07 -9.75
N ALA A 130 -3.28 -21.35 -10.44
CA ALA A 130 -1.99 -21.85 -10.90
C ALA A 130 -1.07 -22.26 -9.73
N ALA A 131 -1.07 -21.50 -8.62
CA ALA A 131 -0.34 -21.86 -7.42
C ALA A 131 -0.89 -23.16 -6.78
N LEU A 132 -2.22 -23.31 -6.72
CA LEU A 132 -2.88 -24.53 -6.24
C LEU A 132 -2.60 -25.72 -7.18
N TYR A 133 -2.57 -25.49 -8.49
CA TYR A 133 -2.19 -26.49 -9.48
C TYR A 133 -0.75 -26.97 -9.30
N ALA A 134 0.19 -26.03 -9.16
CA ALA A 134 1.57 -26.37 -8.89
C ALA A 134 1.71 -27.15 -7.58
N TRP A 135 0.99 -26.72 -6.53
CA TRP A 135 0.97 -27.45 -5.25
C TRP A 135 0.42 -28.88 -5.43
N ASN A 136 -0.67 -29.09 -6.17
CA ASN A 136 -1.24 -30.40 -6.47
C ASN A 136 -0.18 -31.35 -7.09
N ILE A 137 0.58 -30.87 -8.09
CA ILE A 137 1.63 -31.67 -8.74
C ILE A 137 2.79 -31.98 -7.78
N ILE A 138 3.31 -30.94 -7.10
CA ILE A 138 4.45 -31.08 -6.17
C ILE A 138 4.11 -32.06 -5.05
N ASP A 139 2.91 -31.95 -4.52
CA ASP A 139 2.44 -32.82 -3.45
C ASP A 139 2.30 -34.29 -3.89
N ALA A 140 1.73 -34.55 -5.09
CA ALA A 140 1.64 -35.90 -5.66
C ALA A 140 3.03 -36.52 -5.81
N VAL A 141 4.01 -35.77 -6.33
CA VAL A 141 5.40 -36.24 -6.50
C VAL A 141 6.07 -36.48 -5.13
N ARG A 142 5.93 -35.58 -4.18
CA ARG A 142 6.52 -35.71 -2.83
C ARG A 142 5.95 -36.93 -2.10
N THR A 143 4.65 -37.08 -2.11
CA THR A 143 3.98 -38.23 -1.47
C THR A 143 4.41 -39.55 -2.11
N ARG A 144 4.52 -39.61 -3.45
CA ARG A 144 4.99 -40.79 -4.15
C ARG A 144 6.44 -41.14 -3.80
N ARG A 145 7.31 -40.16 -3.67
CA ARG A 145 8.71 -40.35 -3.18
C ARG A 145 8.75 -40.96 -1.79
N ILE A 146 7.87 -40.50 -0.89
CA ILE A 146 7.75 -41.04 0.47
C ILE A 146 7.31 -42.50 0.37
N LEU A 147 6.25 -42.80 -0.38
CA LEU A 147 5.74 -44.16 -0.57
C LEU A 147 6.83 -45.12 -1.10
N ILE A 148 7.65 -44.66 -2.07
CA ILE A 148 8.75 -45.48 -2.63
C ILE A 148 9.83 -45.73 -1.57
N ARG A 149 10.13 -44.78 -0.70
CA ARG A 149 11.21 -44.88 0.32
C ARG A 149 10.76 -45.67 1.56
N THR A 150 9.53 -45.46 2.02
CA THR A 150 9.05 -45.96 3.33
C THR A 150 8.05 -47.11 3.23
N GLY A 151 7.55 -47.40 2.00
CA GLY A 151 6.50 -48.39 1.80
C GLY A 151 5.11 -47.95 2.28
N THR A 152 4.98 -46.82 2.95
CA THR A 152 3.73 -46.34 3.52
C THR A 152 3.49 -44.88 3.12
N THR A 153 2.22 -44.48 3.03
CA THR A 153 1.83 -43.08 2.82
C THR A 153 1.12 -42.54 4.07
N PRO A 154 1.33 -41.28 4.45
CA PRO A 154 0.50 -40.67 5.46
C PRO A 154 -0.98 -40.75 5.08
N THR A 155 -1.83 -41.14 6.01
CA THR A 155 -3.28 -41.14 5.78
C THR A 155 -3.76 -39.68 5.54
N SER A 156 -4.89 -39.53 4.84
CA SER A 156 -5.47 -38.21 4.61
C SER A 156 -5.68 -37.45 5.93
N ARG A 157 -6.07 -38.14 7.00
CA ARG A 157 -6.26 -37.54 8.33
C ARG A 157 -4.95 -37.04 8.93
N GLU A 158 -3.90 -37.85 8.92
CA GLU A 158 -2.56 -37.44 9.39
C GLU A 158 -2.03 -36.26 8.58
N TYR A 159 -2.21 -36.30 7.28
CA TYR A 159 -1.82 -35.18 6.41
C TYR A 159 -2.53 -33.88 6.80
N PHE A 160 -3.86 -33.89 6.91
CA PHE A 160 -4.60 -32.67 7.30
C PHE A 160 -4.28 -32.22 8.71
N THR A 161 -4.01 -33.13 9.64
CA THR A 161 -3.58 -32.78 11.00
C THR A 161 -2.20 -32.12 10.97
N THR A 162 -1.24 -32.71 10.24
CA THR A 162 0.11 -32.15 10.10
C THR A 162 0.07 -30.80 9.37
N LEU A 163 -0.74 -30.70 8.30
CA LEU A 163 -0.95 -29.44 7.57
C LEU A 163 -1.52 -28.36 8.49
N TRP A 164 -2.53 -28.71 9.30
CA TRP A 164 -3.12 -27.79 10.27
C TRP A 164 -2.09 -27.32 11.30
N GLN A 165 -1.31 -28.23 11.86
CA GLN A 165 -0.29 -27.89 12.86
C GLN A 165 0.86 -27.05 12.27
N SER A 166 1.35 -27.41 11.08
CA SER A 166 2.48 -26.72 10.42
C SER A 166 2.09 -25.43 9.70
N SER A 167 0.84 -25.32 9.27
CA SER A 167 0.35 -24.21 8.43
C SER A 167 -0.79 -23.45 9.07
N TYR A 168 -1.06 -23.66 10.36
CA TYR A 168 -2.16 -23.02 11.10
C TYR A 168 -2.19 -21.51 10.89
N ALA A 169 -1.03 -20.85 11.02
CA ALA A 169 -0.93 -19.41 10.86
C ALA A 169 -1.38 -18.96 9.44
N TYR A 170 -0.96 -19.67 8.40
CA TYR A 170 -1.35 -19.35 7.01
C TYR A 170 -2.83 -19.64 6.73
N VAL A 171 -3.38 -20.72 7.31
CA VAL A 171 -4.80 -21.06 7.17
C VAL A 171 -5.67 -20.00 7.83
N VAL A 172 -5.32 -19.58 9.06
CA VAL A 172 -6.06 -18.53 9.78
C VAL A 172 -5.91 -17.17 9.08
N LEU A 173 -4.75 -16.87 8.49
CA LEU A 173 -4.52 -15.62 7.77
C LEU A 173 -5.09 -15.64 6.35
N SER A 174 -5.46 -16.80 5.78
CA SER A 174 -5.88 -16.91 4.38
C SER A 174 -7.08 -16.02 4.01
N PRO A 175 -8.13 -15.82 4.83
CA PRO A 175 -9.21 -14.88 4.52
C PRO A 175 -8.71 -13.43 4.44
N LEU A 176 -7.79 -13.04 5.35
CA LEU A 176 -7.18 -11.72 5.34
C LEU A 176 -6.29 -11.52 4.11
N LEU A 177 -5.50 -12.54 3.74
CA LEU A 177 -4.67 -12.49 2.52
C LEU A 177 -5.52 -12.39 1.25
N ALA A 178 -6.66 -13.08 1.19
CA ALA A 178 -7.60 -12.95 0.09
C ALA A 178 -8.20 -11.53 0.01
N LEU A 179 -8.63 -10.98 1.15
CA LEU A 179 -9.10 -9.59 1.21
C LEU A 179 -8.01 -8.61 0.76
N LEU A 180 -6.78 -8.77 1.25
CA LEU A 180 -5.66 -7.92 0.86
C LEU A 180 -5.39 -8.00 -0.65
N LEU A 181 -5.48 -9.18 -1.26
CA LEU A 181 -5.28 -9.35 -2.69
C LEU A 181 -6.34 -8.58 -3.51
N PHE A 182 -7.64 -8.71 -3.15
CA PHE A 182 -8.72 -8.14 -3.95
C PHE A 182 -9.08 -6.70 -3.54
N VAL A 183 -8.92 -6.32 -2.28
CA VAL A 183 -9.29 -4.97 -1.81
C VAL A 183 -8.12 -4.00 -1.89
N SER A 184 -6.87 -4.45 -1.71
CA SER A 184 -5.69 -3.58 -1.72
C SER A 184 -4.85 -3.75 -2.98
N ALA A 185 -4.43 -4.98 -3.31
CA ALA A 185 -3.51 -5.20 -4.42
C ALA A 185 -4.18 -4.94 -5.79
N LEU A 186 -5.44 -5.33 -5.97
CA LEU A 186 -6.14 -5.11 -7.24
C LEU A 186 -6.25 -3.62 -7.61
N PRO A 187 -6.71 -2.69 -6.74
CA PRO A 187 -6.74 -1.26 -7.07
C PRO A 187 -5.35 -0.68 -7.34
N ILE A 188 -4.30 -1.14 -6.64
CA ILE A 188 -2.93 -0.70 -6.89
C ILE A 188 -2.48 -1.13 -8.28
N ILE A 189 -2.67 -2.41 -8.65
CA ILE A 189 -2.31 -2.94 -9.96
C ILE A 189 -3.12 -2.22 -11.05
N PHE A 190 -4.42 -2.02 -10.83
CA PHE A 190 -5.27 -1.24 -11.73
C PHE A 190 -4.72 0.17 -11.95
N GLY A 191 -4.39 0.90 -10.88
CA GLY A 191 -3.78 2.22 -10.96
C GLY A 191 -2.46 2.23 -11.74
N ILE A 192 -1.61 1.21 -11.54
CA ILE A 192 -0.37 1.04 -12.31
C ILE A 192 -0.67 0.84 -13.80
N LEU A 193 -1.64 -0.01 -14.14
CA LEU A 193 -2.00 -0.29 -15.54
C LEU A 193 -2.54 0.95 -16.26
N ILE A 194 -3.31 1.80 -15.60
CA ILE A 194 -3.81 3.07 -16.15
C ILE A 194 -2.66 3.95 -16.67
N ALA A 195 -1.49 3.93 -16.02
CA ALA A 195 -0.33 4.69 -16.47
C ALA A 195 0.15 4.33 -17.90
N PHE A 196 -0.17 3.13 -18.36
CA PHE A 196 0.20 2.63 -19.68
C PHE A 196 -0.92 2.77 -20.72
N THR A 197 -2.00 3.48 -20.39
CA THR A 197 -3.16 3.69 -21.26
C THR A 197 -3.36 5.16 -21.60
N ASN A 198 -4.20 5.44 -22.60
CA ASN A 198 -4.63 6.79 -22.96
C ASN A 198 -5.90 7.24 -22.19
N TYR A 199 -6.18 6.64 -21.01
CA TYR A 199 -7.37 6.97 -20.23
C TYR A 199 -7.31 8.39 -19.69
N ASN A 200 -8.07 9.28 -20.32
CA ASN A 200 -8.18 10.70 -19.97
C ASN A 200 -9.58 11.23 -20.33
N ARG A 201 -9.79 12.53 -20.17
CA ARG A 201 -11.07 13.20 -20.48
C ARG A 201 -11.51 13.05 -21.95
N ASP A 202 -10.59 12.82 -22.88
CA ASP A 202 -10.88 12.69 -24.30
C ASP A 202 -11.24 11.25 -24.68
N ASN A 203 -10.79 10.28 -23.86
CA ASN A 203 -11.03 8.85 -24.02
C ASN A 203 -11.77 8.30 -22.78
N LEU A 204 -13.06 8.67 -22.65
CA LEU A 204 -13.91 8.24 -21.52
C LEU A 204 -14.87 7.12 -21.97
N PRO A 205 -14.68 5.88 -21.50
CA PRO A 205 -15.66 4.80 -21.69
C PRO A 205 -17.02 5.17 -21.07
N PRO A 206 -18.13 4.70 -21.64
CA PRO A 206 -18.23 3.71 -22.72
C PRO A 206 -18.25 4.27 -24.14
N LEU A 207 -18.33 5.59 -24.32
CA LEU A 207 -18.44 6.21 -25.64
C LEU A 207 -17.13 6.23 -26.44
N SER A 208 -16.00 6.26 -25.74
CA SER A 208 -14.66 6.12 -26.33
C SER A 208 -13.95 4.96 -25.63
N LEU A 209 -13.23 4.15 -26.40
CA LEU A 209 -12.41 3.08 -25.84
C LEU A 209 -11.07 3.63 -25.36
N VAL A 210 -10.48 2.92 -24.44
CA VAL A 210 -9.13 3.16 -23.94
C VAL A 210 -8.18 2.17 -24.60
N ASP A 211 -7.01 2.65 -25.02
CA ASP A 211 -5.99 1.84 -25.67
C ASP A 211 -4.70 1.80 -24.84
N TRP A 212 -3.92 0.73 -25.04
CA TRP A 212 -2.57 0.62 -24.51
C TRP A 212 -1.62 1.52 -25.28
N VAL A 213 -0.96 2.45 -24.60
CA VAL A 213 0.02 3.38 -25.20
C VAL A 213 1.46 3.16 -24.72
N GLY A 214 1.68 2.11 -23.95
CA GLY A 214 3.01 1.77 -23.43
C GLY A 214 3.59 2.89 -22.55
N LEU A 215 4.83 3.29 -22.81
CA LEU A 215 5.57 4.29 -22.01
C LEU A 215 5.35 5.74 -22.45
N SER A 216 4.44 6.03 -23.40
CA SER A 216 4.27 7.38 -23.96
C SER A 216 3.90 8.43 -22.90
N ASN A 217 3.09 8.08 -21.91
CA ASN A 217 2.73 8.97 -20.80
C ASN A 217 3.95 9.34 -19.93
N PHE A 218 4.86 8.39 -19.71
CA PHE A 218 6.10 8.64 -18.98
C PHE A 218 7.02 9.58 -19.75
N THR A 219 7.20 9.32 -21.04
CA THR A 219 8.02 10.19 -21.89
C THR A 219 7.44 11.60 -21.98
N ALA A 220 6.11 11.76 -22.08
CA ALA A 220 5.45 13.05 -22.11
C ALA A 220 5.75 13.92 -20.88
N ILE A 221 5.74 13.34 -19.69
CA ILE A 221 6.01 14.07 -18.43
C ILE A 221 7.45 14.60 -18.39
N PHE A 222 8.41 13.80 -18.84
CA PHE A 222 9.83 14.18 -18.72
C PHE A 222 10.36 14.95 -19.94
N SER A 223 9.78 14.79 -21.12
CA SER A 223 10.22 15.45 -22.35
C SER A 223 9.59 16.83 -22.58
N ILE A 224 8.33 17.02 -22.15
CA ILE A 224 7.63 18.29 -22.31
C ILE A 224 8.04 19.25 -21.19
N LYS A 225 8.73 20.35 -21.52
CA LYS A 225 9.29 21.32 -20.56
C LYS A 225 8.25 21.84 -19.55
N ALA A 226 7.01 22.05 -19.96
CA ALA A 226 5.94 22.51 -19.07
C ALA A 226 5.60 21.48 -17.97
N TRP A 227 5.55 20.19 -18.31
CA TRP A 227 5.29 19.11 -17.35
C TRP A 227 6.49 18.87 -16.44
N SER A 228 7.70 18.76 -17.00
CA SER A 228 8.92 18.53 -16.22
C SER A 228 9.22 19.70 -15.27
N GLY A 229 8.99 20.94 -15.73
CA GLY A 229 9.14 22.15 -14.90
C GLY A 229 8.15 22.17 -13.73
N THR A 230 6.88 21.85 -13.97
CA THR A 230 5.86 21.73 -12.92
C THR A 230 6.22 20.63 -11.93
N PHE A 231 6.58 19.44 -12.42
CA PHE A 231 6.97 18.32 -11.58
C PHE A 231 8.12 18.67 -10.64
N LEU A 232 9.21 19.23 -11.17
CA LEU A 232 10.36 19.63 -10.37
C LEU A 232 10.03 20.73 -9.36
N GLY A 233 9.22 21.71 -9.74
CA GLY A 233 8.79 22.77 -8.85
C GLY A 233 7.93 22.28 -7.69
N VAL A 234 6.92 21.46 -7.99
CA VAL A 234 6.04 20.86 -6.99
C VAL A 234 6.81 19.85 -6.11
N LEU A 235 7.69 19.02 -6.69
CA LEU A 235 8.55 18.10 -5.94
C LEU A 235 9.44 18.84 -4.95
N THR A 236 10.12 19.89 -5.42
CA THR A 236 11.00 20.72 -4.58
C THR A 236 10.23 21.30 -3.40
N TRP A 237 9.06 21.87 -3.66
CA TRP A 237 8.21 22.39 -2.59
C TRP A 237 7.71 21.28 -1.68
N THR A 238 7.31 20.12 -2.19
CA THR A 238 6.90 18.96 -1.37
C THR A 238 7.99 18.52 -0.40
N VAL A 239 9.25 18.45 -0.87
CA VAL A 239 10.40 18.10 -0.02
C VAL A 239 10.63 19.19 1.05
N VAL A 240 10.66 20.46 0.66
CA VAL A 240 10.81 21.59 1.59
C VAL A 240 9.70 21.58 2.63
N TRP A 241 8.45 21.41 2.21
CA TRP A 241 7.29 21.27 3.09
C TRP A 241 7.48 20.13 4.08
N ALA A 242 7.79 18.92 3.60
CA ALA A 242 7.91 17.73 4.45
C ALA A 242 9.02 17.90 5.50
N VAL A 243 10.17 18.46 5.12
CA VAL A 243 11.28 18.75 6.03
C VAL A 243 10.89 19.81 7.05
N VAL A 244 10.45 20.98 6.58
CA VAL A 244 10.17 22.13 7.47
C VAL A 244 8.99 21.83 8.40
N ALA A 245 7.91 21.24 7.87
CA ALA A 245 6.74 20.85 8.66
C ALA A 245 7.10 19.84 9.77
N THR A 246 7.91 18.83 9.44
CA THR A 246 8.35 17.85 10.43
C THR A 246 9.29 18.45 11.47
N MET A 247 10.27 19.22 11.02
CA MET A 247 11.24 19.85 11.96
C MET A 247 10.55 20.83 12.90
N THR A 248 9.66 21.67 12.38
CA THR A 248 8.98 22.69 13.20
C THR A 248 8.02 22.04 14.21
N THR A 249 7.23 21.06 13.81
CA THR A 249 6.33 20.33 14.70
C THR A 249 7.08 19.51 15.74
N TYR A 250 8.20 18.86 15.35
CA TYR A 250 9.06 18.12 16.28
C TYR A 250 9.71 19.05 17.31
N LEU A 251 10.38 20.12 16.86
CA LEU A 251 11.10 21.02 17.75
C LEU A 251 10.15 21.78 18.69
N PHE A 252 9.02 22.26 18.18
CA PHE A 252 8.02 22.92 19.00
C PHE A 252 7.40 21.96 20.02
N GLY A 253 7.05 20.73 19.58
CA GLY A 253 6.57 19.67 20.47
C GLY A 253 7.61 19.29 21.55
N PHE A 254 8.90 19.21 21.19
CA PHE A 254 10.00 18.97 22.11
C PHE A 254 10.10 20.09 23.18
N ILE A 255 10.09 21.35 22.73
CA ILE A 255 10.15 22.51 23.63
C ILE A 255 8.97 22.47 24.62
N GLN A 256 7.74 22.26 24.11
CA GLN A 256 6.55 22.20 24.97
C GLN A 256 6.60 21.01 25.95
N ALA A 257 7.05 19.84 25.50
CA ALA A 257 7.21 18.68 26.36
C ALA A 257 8.21 18.94 27.51
N VAL A 258 9.36 19.54 27.20
CA VAL A 258 10.39 19.89 28.21
C VAL A 258 9.86 20.92 29.19
N ILE A 259 9.20 21.99 28.71
CA ILE A 259 8.59 23.01 29.58
C ILE A 259 7.58 22.37 30.52
N LEU A 260 6.63 21.58 29.99
CA LEU A 260 5.56 20.96 30.77
C LEU A 260 6.03 19.85 31.74
N ASN A 261 7.23 19.32 31.52
CA ASN A 261 7.85 18.34 32.43
C ASN A 261 8.74 19.00 33.49
N SER A 262 8.92 20.32 33.41
CA SER A 262 9.70 21.09 34.41
C SER A 262 8.92 21.25 35.72
N SER A 263 9.61 21.09 36.85
CA SER A 263 9.06 21.36 38.19
C SER A 263 8.61 22.81 38.42
N ARG A 264 9.04 23.74 37.55
CA ARG A 264 8.67 25.14 37.62
C ARG A 264 7.26 25.46 37.11
N VAL A 265 6.67 24.52 36.31
CA VAL A 265 5.34 24.73 35.73
C VAL A 265 4.26 24.35 36.73
N ARG A 266 3.43 25.32 37.10
CA ARG A 266 2.26 25.11 37.94
C ARG A 266 1.11 24.55 37.10
N TYR A 267 0.47 23.48 37.57
CA TYR A 267 -0.63 22.78 36.89
C TYR A 267 -0.29 22.21 35.49
N PRO A 268 0.73 21.37 35.34
CA PRO A 268 1.16 20.86 34.03
C PRO A 268 0.08 20.04 33.33
N ARG A 269 -0.82 19.38 34.09
CA ARG A 269 -1.96 18.61 33.52
C ARG A 269 -2.95 19.53 32.79
N PHE A 270 -3.26 20.70 33.36
CA PHE A 270 -4.15 21.68 32.76
C PHE A 270 -3.58 22.21 31.41
N TRP A 271 -2.29 22.58 31.39
CA TRP A 271 -1.65 23.05 30.18
C TRP A 271 -1.56 21.96 29.10
N ARG A 272 -1.28 20.70 29.49
CA ARG A 272 -1.32 19.58 28.56
C ARG A 272 -2.69 19.42 27.91
N SER A 273 -3.77 19.56 28.68
CA SER A 273 -5.13 19.49 28.13
C SER A 273 -5.41 20.60 27.12
N ILE A 274 -4.93 21.81 27.35
CA ILE A 274 -5.07 22.92 26.39
C ILE A 274 -4.26 22.66 25.12
N TYR A 275 -3.01 22.23 25.25
CA TYR A 275 -2.14 22.03 24.10
C TYR A 275 -2.54 20.80 23.24
N ILE A 276 -3.32 19.87 23.77
CA ILE A 276 -3.87 18.74 23.00
C ILE A 276 -5.16 19.13 22.25
N LEU A 277 -5.80 20.26 22.56
CA LEU A 277 -7.04 20.68 21.88
C LEU A 277 -6.99 20.69 20.35
N PRO A 278 -5.88 21.09 19.67
CA PRO A 278 -5.78 20.98 18.22
C PRO A 278 -6.03 19.56 17.69
N TRP A 279 -5.72 18.55 18.48
CA TRP A 279 -5.93 17.14 18.13
C TRP A 279 -7.36 16.64 18.39
N ALA A 280 -8.11 17.33 19.26
CA ALA A 280 -9.50 17.00 19.54
C ALA A 280 -10.44 17.38 18.39
N VAL A 281 -10.01 18.31 17.50
CA VAL A 281 -10.78 18.75 16.34
C VAL A 281 -10.24 18.06 15.07
N PRO A 282 -11.10 17.45 14.23
CA PRO A 282 -10.64 16.89 12.97
C PRO A 282 -9.85 17.90 12.15
N ALA A 283 -8.66 17.50 11.66
CA ALA A 283 -7.73 18.39 10.94
C ALA A 283 -8.37 19.11 9.74
N MET A 284 -9.27 18.41 9.02
CA MET A 284 -10.04 18.97 7.91
C MET A 284 -10.87 20.19 8.38
N ILE A 285 -11.63 20.05 9.47
CA ILE A 285 -12.47 21.14 9.99
C ILE A 285 -11.59 22.32 10.44
N SER A 286 -10.50 22.04 11.14
CA SER A 286 -9.54 23.07 11.55
C SER A 286 -8.96 23.81 10.35
N ALA A 287 -8.56 23.11 9.28
CA ALA A 287 -8.04 23.72 8.07
C ALA A 287 -9.08 24.66 7.40
N LEU A 288 -10.33 24.21 7.28
CA LEU A 288 -11.44 25.02 6.73
C LEU A 288 -11.74 26.25 7.61
N VAL A 289 -11.69 26.11 8.92
CA VAL A 289 -11.84 27.25 9.84
C VAL A 289 -10.72 28.26 9.64
N PHE A 290 -9.45 27.81 9.60
CA PHE A 290 -8.32 28.68 9.32
C PHE A 290 -8.44 29.35 7.95
N ARG A 291 -8.84 28.63 6.92
CA ARG A 291 -9.12 29.20 5.59
C ARG A 291 -10.16 30.33 5.66
N SER A 292 -11.23 30.13 6.41
CA SER A 292 -12.27 31.15 6.60
C SER A 292 -11.77 32.33 7.42
N MET A 293 -11.02 32.09 8.50
CA MET A 293 -10.47 33.16 9.35
C MET A 293 -9.47 34.04 8.59
N PHE A 294 -8.64 33.45 7.74
CA PHE A 294 -7.63 34.14 6.92
C PHE A 294 -8.15 34.45 5.49
N ASN A 295 -9.46 34.43 5.26
CA ASN A 295 -10.01 34.85 3.97
C ASN A 295 -9.66 36.31 3.67
N GLY A 296 -9.13 36.57 2.46
CA GLY A 296 -8.67 37.91 2.07
C GLY A 296 -9.78 38.97 2.04
N GLN A 297 -11.02 38.58 1.71
CA GLN A 297 -12.12 39.51 1.54
C GLN A 297 -12.99 39.66 2.80
N PHE A 298 -13.34 38.56 3.44
CA PHE A 298 -14.35 38.49 4.50
C PHE A 298 -13.81 37.95 5.83
N GLY A 299 -12.53 37.55 5.88
CA GLY A 299 -11.94 36.92 7.05
C GLY A 299 -11.82 37.86 8.24
N PRO A 300 -12.20 37.42 9.46
CA PRO A 300 -12.16 38.27 10.67
C PRO A 300 -10.74 38.72 11.00
N ILE A 301 -9.70 37.99 10.62
CA ILE A 301 -8.32 38.40 10.89
C ILE A 301 -7.97 39.72 10.18
N ASN A 302 -8.31 39.85 8.90
CA ASN A 302 -8.12 41.13 8.19
C ASN A 302 -8.92 42.26 8.82
N GLN A 303 -10.16 41.98 9.25
CA GLN A 303 -10.98 43.01 9.88
C GLN A 303 -10.34 43.53 11.21
N ILE A 304 -9.91 42.61 12.06
CA ILE A 304 -9.24 42.94 13.32
C ILE A 304 -7.95 43.76 13.08
N LEU A 305 -7.17 43.33 12.07
CA LEU A 305 -5.89 44.04 11.77
C LEU A 305 -6.14 45.45 11.20
N LEU A 306 -7.18 45.63 10.39
CA LEU A 306 -7.60 46.95 9.89
C LEU A 306 -8.14 47.84 11.04
N ASP A 307 -9.01 47.30 11.88
CA ASP A 307 -9.61 48.01 13.00
C ASP A 307 -8.56 48.49 14.03
N TRP A 308 -7.50 47.72 14.19
CA TRP A 308 -6.37 48.07 15.04
C TRP A 308 -5.34 48.97 14.35
N GLY A 309 -5.52 49.30 13.07
CA GLY A 309 -4.58 50.11 12.28
C GLY A 309 -3.23 49.43 12.02
N LEU A 310 -3.17 48.10 12.13
CA LEU A 310 -1.94 47.33 11.91
C LEU A 310 -1.66 47.11 10.42
N ILE A 311 -2.67 47.20 9.60
CA ILE A 311 -2.59 47.13 8.13
C ILE A 311 -3.46 48.22 7.52
N GLU A 312 -3.05 48.73 6.36
CA GLU A 312 -3.82 49.72 5.59
C GLU A 312 -4.71 49.10 4.53
N GLN A 313 -4.34 47.90 4.07
CA GLN A 313 -5.05 47.15 3.03
C GLN A 313 -5.21 45.68 3.43
N ARG A 314 -6.26 45.02 2.88
CA ARG A 314 -6.51 43.63 3.12
C ARG A 314 -5.40 42.74 2.57
N ILE A 315 -4.99 41.73 3.33
CA ILE A 315 -3.99 40.75 2.95
C ILE A 315 -4.70 39.51 2.36
N TYR A 316 -4.29 39.11 1.17
CA TYR A 316 -4.77 37.88 0.51
C TYR A 316 -3.86 36.70 0.88
N TRP A 317 -4.03 36.17 2.10
CA TRP A 317 -3.14 35.22 2.76
C TRP A 317 -2.82 33.97 1.94
N PHE A 318 -3.81 33.44 1.18
CA PHE A 318 -3.69 32.19 0.44
C PHE A 318 -3.88 32.33 -1.07
N THR A 319 -4.30 33.50 -1.55
CA THR A 319 -4.76 33.65 -2.94
C THR A 319 -3.99 34.67 -3.75
N ASP A 320 -2.98 35.34 -3.17
CA ASP A 320 -2.15 36.31 -3.86
C ASP A 320 -1.05 35.62 -4.69
N PRO A 321 -1.13 35.61 -6.05
CA PRO A 321 -0.11 35.00 -6.90
C PRO A 321 1.25 35.69 -6.82
N SER A 322 1.29 36.97 -6.45
CA SER A 322 2.53 37.74 -6.32
C SER A 322 3.32 37.39 -5.06
N ASN A 323 2.63 36.81 -4.04
CA ASN A 323 3.24 36.49 -2.75
C ASN A 323 2.98 35.03 -2.33
N ALA A 324 3.40 34.09 -3.17
CA ALA A 324 3.29 32.65 -2.89
C ALA A 324 4.00 32.22 -1.59
N LEU A 325 5.05 32.97 -1.19
CA LEU A 325 5.77 32.68 0.05
C LEU A 325 4.88 32.86 1.28
N LEU A 326 4.03 33.89 1.29
CA LEU A 326 3.09 34.12 2.39
C LEU A 326 2.16 32.91 2.56
N ALA A 327 1.56 32.43 1.48
CA ALA A 327 0.66 31.26 1.52
C ALA A 327 1.39 30.01 2.05
N ARG A 328 2.64 29.80 1.63
CA ARG A 328 3.49 28.68 2.10
C ARG A 328 3.80 28.77 3.59
N VAL A 329 4.17 29.96 4.08
CA VAL A 329 4.45 30.19 5.50
C VAL A 329 3.20 30.00 6.34
N MET A 330 2.06 30.54 5.91
CA MET A 330 0.78 30.38 6.60
C MET A 330 0.36 28.93 6.68
N ALA A 331 0.53 28.17 5.59
CA ALA A 331 0.25 26.73 5.58
C ALA A 331 1.14 25.98 6.59
N LEU A 332 2.44 26.30 6.66
CA LEU A 332 3.37 25.75 7.66
C LEU A 332 2.97 26.09 9.10
N LEU A 333 2.51 27.31 9.36
CA LEU A 333 2.04 27.72 10.70
C LEU A 333 0.77 26.96 11.11
N VAL A 334 -0.18 26.79 10.20
CA VAL A 334 -1.38 25.98 10.47
C VAL A 334 -1.00 24.52 10.71
N ASN A 335 -0.10 23.97 9.89
CA ASN A 335 0.39 22.60 10.09
C ASN A 335 1.16 22.43 11.41
N LEU A 336 1.95 23.45 11.80
CA LEU A 336 2.61 23.47 13.11
C LEU A 336 1.58 23.37 14.24
N TRP A 337 0.52 24.17 14.19
CA TRP A 337 -0.53 24.17 15.21
C TRP A 337 -1.26 22.82 15.29
N LEU A 338 -1.51 22.18 14.15
CA LEU A 338 -2.12 20.85 14.08
C LEU A 338 -1.20 19.72 14.54
N GLY A 339 0.11 19.82 14.25
CA GLY A 339 1.04 18.69 14.37
C GLY A 339 1.85 18.65 15.67
N PHE A 340 2.11 19.80 16.33
CA PHE A 340 2.99 19.81 17.51
C PHE A 340 2.45 18.99 18.69
N PRO A 341 1.12 18.85 18.92
CA PRO A 341 0.61 18.10 20.08
C PRO A 341 1.03 16.62 20.06
N TYR A 342 1.16 16.05 18.85
CA TYR A 342 1.65 14.68 18.68
C TYR A 342 3.04 14.51 19.29
N PHE A 343 3.98 15.34 18.87
CA PHE A 343 5.35 15.27 19.38
C PHE A 343 5.46 15.69 20.84
N MET A 344 4.66 16.65 21.28
CA MET A 344 4.60 17.03 22.69
C MET A 344 4.18 15.85 23.58
N ALA A 345 3.14 15.12 23.20
CA ALA A 345 2.67 13.97 23.94
C ALA A 345 3.69 12.81 23.91
N LEU A 346 4.20 12.49 22.73
CA LEU A 346 5.19 11.43 22.50
C LEU A 346 6.47 11.68 23.32
N ILE A 347 7.06 12.87 23.18
CA ILE A 347 8.29 13.27 23.87
C ILE A 347 8.05 13.40 25.36
N GLY A 348 6.88 13.91 25.77
CA GLY A 348 6.48 13.95 27.18
C GLY A 348 6.47 12.58 27.84
N GLY A 349 5.99 11.54 27.13
CA GLY A 349 6.07 10.15 27.56
C GLY A 349 7.52 9.64 27.64
N ALA A 350 8.33 9.91 26.60
CA ALA A 350 9.72 9.49 26.55
C ALA A 350 10.58 10.14 27.67
N LEU A 351 10.31 11.39 28.01
CA LEU A 351 10.99 12.11 29.11
C LEU A 351 10.81 11.43 30.48
N THR A 352 9.67 10.77 30.71
CA THR A 352 9.41 10.07 31.98
C THR A 352 10.25 8.80 32.16
N ASN A 353 10.80 8.26 31.05
CA ASN A 353 11.62 7.04 31.05
C ASN A 353 13.12 7.34 31.24
N ILE A 354 13.52 8.60 31.27
CA ILE A 354 14.93 8.97 31.54
C ILE A 354 15.22 8.83 33.05
N ASP A 355 16.25 8.05 33.38
CA ASP A 355 16.68 7.88 34.75
C ASP A 355 17.11 9.24 35.37
N LYS A 356 16.56 9.55 36.53
CA LYS A 356 16.88 10.79 37.27
C LYS A 356 18.35 10.89 37.67
N ASN A 357 19.01 9.77 37.86
CA ASN A 357 20.43 9.72 38.21
C ASN A 357 21.31 10.45 37.20
N TYR A 358 20.94 10.46 35.90
CA TYR A 358 21.67 11.23 34.89
C TYR A 358 21.62 12.73 35.17
N TYR A 359 20.48 13.21 35.61
CA TYR A 359 20.30 14.64 35.92
C TYR A 359 20.98 15.02 37.22
N GLU A 360 20.92 14.19 38.25
CA GLU A 360 21.55 14.41 39.54
C GLU A 360 23.06 14.42 39.41
N ALA A 361 23.66 13.46 38.71
CA ALA A 361 25.08 13.43 38.43
C ALA A 361 25.55 14.66 37.67
N ALA A 362 24.80 15.07 36.63
CA ALA A 362 25.16 16.27 35.85
C ALA A 362 25.10 17.56 36.69
N VAL A 363 24.16 17.66 37.62
CA VAL A 363 24.07 18.81 38.54
C VAL A 363 25.27 18.81 39.53
N LEU A 364 25.68 17.65 40.03
CA LEU A 364 26.86 17.51 40.88
C LEU A 364 28.15 17.89 40.14
N ASP A 365 28.23 17.59 38.84
CA ASP A 365 29.33 18.00 37.95
C ASP A 365 29.27 19.47 37.56
N GLY A 366 28.31 20.27 38.08
CA GLY A 366 28.17 21.70 37.81
C GLY A 366 27.59 22.02 36.43
N ALA A 367 26.91 21.11 35.75
CA ALA A 367 26.33 21.35 34.45
C ALA A 367 25.14 22.33 34.53
N SER A 368 25.12 23.33 33.64
CA SER A 368 23.99 24.22 33.48
C SER A 368 22.77 23.53 32.88
N SER A 369 21.56 24.06 33.13
CA SER A 369 20.32 23.50 32.54
C SER A 369 20.38 23.41 31.00
N SER A 370 21.04 24.33 30.31
CA SER A 370 21.24 24.29 28.87
C SER A 370 22.17 23.14 28.43
N GLN A 371 23.22 22.89 29.22
CA GLN A 371 24.14 21.75 28.97
C GLN A 371 23.43 20.42 29.19
N ILE A 372 22.65 20.28 30.25
CA ILE A 372 21.82 19.10 30.53
C ILE A 372 20.83 18.87 29.38
N LEU A 373 20.12 19.91 28.93
CA LEU A 373 19.17 19.83 27.83
C LEU A 373 19.84 19.36 26.53
N ARG A 374 20.98 19.96 26.16
CA ARG A 374 21.63 19.69 24.86
C ARG A 374 22.45 18.41 24.83
N ARG A 375 23.10 18.04 25.97
CA ARG A 375 24.04 16.91 26.01
C ARG A 375 23.43 15.61 26.56
N ILE A 376 22.34 15.70 27.34
CA ILE A 376 21.70 14.55 27.98
C ILE A 376 20.28 14.38 27.40
N THR A 377 19.39 15.34 27.65
CA THR A 377 17.97 15.19 27.33
C THR A 377 17.71 15.05 25.83
N PHE A 378 18.20 16.00 25.03
CA PHE A 378 17.91 16.00 23.58
C PHE A 378 18.46 14.76 22.86
N PRO A 379 19.71 14.31 23.06
CA PRO A 379 20.22 13.12 22.38
C PRO A 379 19.49 11.84 22.75
N ILE A 380 19.11 11.68 24.02
CA ILE A 380 18.37 10.49 24.49
C ILE A 380 16.97 10.47 23.85
N ILE A 381 16.25 11.59 23.92
CA ILE A 381 14.91 11.71 23.33
C ILE A 381 14.96 11.55 21.81
N TYR A 382 15.93 12.19 21.14
CA TYR A 382 16.06 12.07 19.69
C TYR A 382 16.27 10.62 19.25
N ARG A 383 17.13 9.86 19.92
CA ARG A 383 17.36 8.43 19.59
C ARG A 383 16.06 7.62 19.78
N ALA A 384 15.30 7.87 20.84
CA ALA A 384 14.06 7.15 21.12
C ALA A 384 12.91 7.51 20.14
N THR A 385 12.91 8.76 19.62
CA THR A 385 11.79 9.28 18.81
C THR A 385 12.13 9.45 17.32
N ALA A 386 13.41 9.31 16.92
CA ALA A 386 13.84 9.48 15.53
C ALA A 386 13.06 8.60 14.51
N PRO A 387 12.76 7.32 14.78
CA PRO A 387 11.95 6.54 13.84
C PRO A 387 10.57 7.15 13.60
N LEU A 388 9.96 7.72 14.64
CA LEU A 388 8.64 8.36 14.54
C LEU A 388 8.72 9.73 13.83
N ALA A 389 9.83 10.43 13.96
CA ALA A 389 10.07 11.66 13.17
C ALA A 389 10.21 11.35 11.67
N VAL A 390 10.82 10.21 11.31
CA VAL A 390 10.87 9.75 9.91
C VAL A 390 9.47 9.40 9.39
N LEU A 391 8.66 8.71 10.19
CA LEU A 391 7.26 8.43 9.80
C LEU A 391 6.46 9.72 9.62
N ALA A 392 6.67 10.72 10.50
CA ALA A 392 6.04 12.03 10.37
C ALA A 392 6.50 12.79 9.11
N PHE A 393 7.78 12.65 8.71
CA PHE A 393 8.26 13.19 7.43
C PHE A 393 7.51 12.57 6.24
N VAL A 394 7.35 11.24 6.21
CA VAL A 394 6.59 10.55 5.15
C VAL A 394 5.12 10.99 5.16
N ALA A 395 4.52 11.14 6.35
CA ALA A 395 3.15 11.64 6.48
C ALA A 395 3.01 13.07 5.97
N ASN A 396 3.96 13.96 6.29
CA ASN A 396 3.97 15.33 5.77
C ASN A 396 4.25 15.39 4.26
N PHE A 397 5.09 14.50 3.72
CA PHE A 397 5.31 14.40 2.28
C PHE A 397 4.02 14.10 1.52
N ASN A 398 3.13 13.30 2.11
CA ASN A 398 1.82 12.94 1.57
C ASN A 398 0.66 13.71 2.24
N ASN A 399 0.90 14.91 2.75
CA ASN A 399 -0.10 15.68 3.49
C ASN A 399 -1.12 16.32 2.54
N PHE A 400 -2.09 15.51 2.09
CA PHE A 400 -3.20 15.98 1.28
C PHE A 400 -4.10 16.95 2.05
N GLY A 401 -4.48 16.59 3.30
CA GLY A 401 -5.57 17.24 4.00
C GLY A 401 -5.33 18.71 4.31
N VAL A 402 -4.17 19.04 4.87
CA VAL A 402 -3.88 20.44 5.24
C VAL A 402 -3.84 21.33 4.00
N ILE A 403 -3.13 20.95 2.95
CA ILE A 403 -2.99 21.76 1.74
C ILE A 403 -4.31 21.88 1.00
N TYR A 404 -5.02 20.77 0.78
CA TYR A 404 -6.26 20.80 0.02
C TYR A 404 -7.36 21.62 0.70
N PHE A 405 -7.60 21.40 2.00
CA PHE A 405 -8.67 22.11 2.71
C PHE A 405 -8.32 23.54 3.10
N LEU A 406 -7.04 23.88 3.20
CA LEU A 406 -6.59 25.23 3.56
C LEU A 406 -6.46 26.15 2.35
N THR A 407 -5.77 25.69 1.28
CA THR A 407 -5.35 26.53 0.16
C THR A 407 -5.87 26.05 -1.19
N GLU A 408 -6.40 24.82 -1.32
CA GLU A 408 -6.70 24.16 -2.60
C GLU A 408 -5.51 24.22 -3.59
N GLY A 409 -4.29 24.13 -3.05
CA GLY A 409 -3.06 24.27 -3.83
C GLY A 409 -2.64 25.72 -4.17
N GLY A 410 -3.53 26.71 -3.94
CA GLY A 410 -3.28 28.11 -4.27
C GLY A 410 -2.09 28.77 -3.55
N PRO A 411 -1.70 29.96 -3.97
CA PRO A 411 -2.22 30.71 -5.09
C PRO A 411 -1.87 30.08 -6.46
N ALA A 412 -2.61 30.46 -7.51
CA ALA A 412 -2.37 30.00 -8.88
C ALA A 412 -0.96 30.33 -9.33
N ASN A 413 -0.32 29.44 -10.09
CA ASN A 413 1.01 29.62 -10.63
C ASN A 413 0.98 29.43 -12.16
N SER A 414 1.17 30.51 -12.92
CA SER A 414 1.12 30.52 -14.37
C SER A 414 2.21 29.64 -15.04
N ASN A 415 3.28 29.34 -14.32
CA ASN A 415 4.38 28.51 -14.82
C ASN A 415 4.10 26.99 -14.63
N TYR A 416 3.04 26.62 -13.92
CA TYR A 416 2.71 25.25 -13.58
C TYR A 416 1.49 24.75 -14.33
N GLN A 417 1.54 23.49 -14.77
CA GLN A 417 0.43 22.80 -15.40
C GLN A 417 -0.49 22.21 -14.32
N PHE A 418 -1.68 22.78 -14.17
CA PHE A 418 -2.71 22.33 -13.22
C PHE A 418 -2.23 22.26 -11.76
N ALA A 419 -1.21 23.04 -11.38
CA ALA A 419 -0.75 23.12 -9.99
C ALA A 419 -0.66 24.57 -9.54
N GLY A 420 -0.95 24.81 -8.27
CA GLY A 420 -0.70 26.09 -7.61
C GLY A 420 0.62 26.09 -6.82
N SER A 421 0.87 27.22 -6.17
CA SER A 421 2.16 27.46 -5.50
C SER A 421 2.34 26.70 -4.19
N THR A 422 1.26 26.25 -3.54
CA THR A 422 1.32 25.43 -2.33
C THR A 422 1.03 23.96 -2.57
N ASP A 423 0.73 23.56 -3.82
CA ASP A 423 0.49 22.15 -4.13
C ASP A 423 1.67 21.26 -3.76
N LEU A 424 1.35 20.16 -3.11
CA LEU A 424 2.24 19.03 -2.95
C LEU A 424 2.00 18.03 -4.08
N LEU A 425 2.92 17.09 -4.28
CA LEU A 425 2.74 16.06 -5.31
C LEU A 425 1.40 15.35 -5.20
N ILE A 426 0.93 15.06 -3.97
CA ILE A 426 -0.33 14.36 -3.72
C ILE A 426 -1.56 15.23 -4.03
N THR A 427 -1.55 16.53 -3.74
CA THR A 427 -2.67 17.44 -4.05
C THR A 427 -2.71 17.74 -5.54
N TRP A 428 -1.57 17.94 -6.19
CA TRP A 428 -1.49 18.07 -7.64
C TRP A 428 -1.98 16.82 -8.37
N LEU A 429 -1.62 15.63 -7.89
CA LEU A 429 -2.15 14.37 -8.41
C LEU A 429 -3.68 14.32 -8.33
N PHE A 430 -4.26 14.78 -7.24
CA PHE A 430 -5.71 14.88 -7.09
C PHE A 430 -6.32 15.83 -8.13
N THR A 431 -5.77 17.02 -8.29
CA THR A 431 -6.21 17.98 -9.30
C THR A 431 -6.10 17.43 -10.72
N LEU A 432 -5.04 16.68 -11.04
CA LEU A 432 -4.89 16.02 -12.34
C LEU A 432 -5.99 14.98 -12.58
N THR A 433 -6.28 14.16 -11.57
CA THR A 433 -7.16 13.00 -11.73
C THR A 433 -8.65 13.36 -11.56
N VAL A 434 -8.99 14.11 -10.52
CA VAL A 434 -10.39 14.39 -10.15
C VAL A 434 -10.92 15.60 -10.91
N ASP A 435 -10.19 16.72 -10.90
CA ASP A 435 -10.67 17.96 -11.48
C ASP A 435 -10.48 17.98 -13.02
N ASN A 436 -9.34 17.47 -13.50
CA ASN A 436 -8.97 17.53 -14.91
C ASN A 436 -9.15 16.21 -15.68
N ARG A 437 -9.48 15.10 -14.98
CA ARG A 437 -9.71 13.77 -15.57
C ARG A 437 -8.53 13.26 -16.43
N LEU A 438 -7.31 13.62 -16.04
CA LEU A 438 -6.07 13.16 -16.68
C LEU A 438 -5.56 11.93 -15.94
N TYR A 439 -6.36 10.85 -15.96
CA TYR A 439 -6.11 9.64 -15.14
C TYR A 439 -4.79 8.97 -15.49
N ASN A 440 -4.43 8.92 -16.78
CA ASN A 440 -3.17 8.36 -17.25
C ASN A 440 -1.96 9.11 -16.68
N ILE A 441 -1.97 10.45 -16.72
CA ILE A 441 -0.89 11.29 -16.18
C ILE A 441 -0.84 11.18 -14.65
N GLY A 442 -1.99 11.22 -13.99
CA GLY A 442 -2.08 11.01 -12.54
C GLY A 442 -1.53 9.65 -12.10
N ALA A 443 -1.80 8.60 -12.88
CA ALA A 443 -1.27 7.25 -12.62
C ALA A 443 0.26 7.19 -12.74
N VAL A 444 0.85 7.84 -13.75
CA VAL A 444 2.32 7.95 -13.88
C VAL A 444 2.90 8.70 -12.69
N MET A 445 2.29 9.82 -12.27
CA MET A 445 2.74 10.58 -11.09
C MET A 445 2.67 9.74 -9.82
N SER A 446 1.62 8.93 -9.66
CA SER A 446 1.50 8.01 -8.51
C SER A 446 2.66 7.01 -8.46
N ILE A 447 3.06 6.44 -9.61
CA ILE A 447 4.20 5.52 -9.70
C ILE A 447 5.50 6.24 -9.35
N VAL A 448 5.72 7.45 -9.88
CA VAL A 448 6.92 8.24 -9.59
C VAL A 448 7.01 8.58 -8.10
N ILE A 449 5.90 9.04 -7.49
CA ILE A 449 5.83 9.33 -6.06
C ILE A 449 6.13 8.07 -5.23
N PHE A 450 5.53 6.93 -5.61
CA PHE A 450 5.77 5.65 -4.93
C PHE A 450 7.25 5.25 -4.97
N VAL A 451 7.90 5.36 -6.13
CA VAL A 451 9.33 5.05 -6.29
C VAL A 451 10.19 5.99 -5.43
N LEU A 452 9.91 7.29 -5.45
CA LEU A 452 10.65 8.28 -4.65
C LEU A 452 10.53 8.01 -3.15
N VAL A 453 9.29 7.90 -2.65
CA VAL A 453 9.03 7.67 -1.22
C VAL A 453 9.53 6.30 -0.78
N GLY A 454 9.30 5.27 -1.58
CA GLY A 454 9.75 3.91 -1.32
C GLY A 454 11.27 3.80 -1.25
N THR A 455 11.98 4.40 -2.19
CA THR A 455 13.45 4.42 -2.21
C THR A 455 14.01 5.16 -0.98
N PHE A 456 13.45 6.32 -0.66
CA PHE A 456 13.84 7.07 0.53
C PHE A 456 13.59 6.28 1.82
N SER A 457 12.41 5.66 1.94
CA SER A 457 12.04 4.85 3.11
C SER A 457 12.94 3.64 3.28
N LEU A 458 13.24 2.91 2.21
CA LEU A 458 14.15 1.76 2.22
C LEU A 458 15.58 2.17 2.56
N TRP A 459 16.06 3.29 2.00
CA TRP A 459 17.39 3.81 2.32
C TRP A 459 17.52 4.18 3.80
N ASN A 460 16.51 4.87 4.36
CA ASN A 460 16.48 5.23 5.76
C ASN A 460 16.43 4.01 6.68
N LEU A 461 15.59 3.03 6.35
CA LEU A 461 15.43 1.79 7.10
C LEU A 461 16.76 1.00 7.19
N LYS A 462 17.48 0.88 6.06
CA LYS A 462 18.82 0.27 6.03
C LYS A 462 19.83 1.02 6.90
N ARG A 463 19.73 2.36 6.95
CA ARG A 463 20.67 3.18 7.71
C ARG A 463 20.37 3.20 9.21
N SER A 464 19.14 3.02 9.61
CA SER A 464 18.70 3.07 11.02
C SER A 464 19.04 1.82 11.82
N ARG A 465 19.59 0.76 11.18
CA ARG A 465 19.87 -0.56 11.80
C ARG A 465 18.69 -1.17 12.57
N ALA A 466 17.47 -0.77 12.20
CA ALA A 466 16.26 -1.22 12.89
C ALA A 466 16.02 -2.74 12.81
N PHE A 467 16.75 -3.45 11.95
CA PHE A 467 16.71 -4.91 11.82
C PHE A 467 17.88 -5.64 12.51
N ASP A 468 18.90 -4.92 13.03
CA ASP A 468 20.02 -5.58 13.69
C ASP A 468 19.64 -6.08 15.10
N GLU A 469 18.45 -5.72 15.61
CA GLU A 469 17.92 -6.10 16.93
C GLU A 469 16.72 -7.09 16.85
N LEU A 470 16.36 -7.59 15.67
CA LEU A 470 15.35 -8.63 15.46
C LEU A 470 15.99 -9.96 15.08
#